data_9f08a6f71bd5797102d7600b1eb91ce7
#
_entry.id   9f08a6f71bd5797102d7600b1eb91ce7
#
_cell.length_a   1.000
_cell.length_b   1.000
_cell.length_c   1.000
_cell.angle_alpha   90.00
_cell.angle_beta   90.00
_cell.angle_gamma   90.00
#
_symmetry.space_group_name_H-M   'P 1'
#
loop_
_entity.id
_entity.type
_entity.pdbx_description
1 polymer ?
#
loop_
_entity_poly.entity_id
_entity_poly.type
_entity_poly.pdbx_seq_one_letter_code
_entity_poly.pdbx_strand_id
1 'polypeptide(L)'
;MNENIEDEQVSYYRARANEYDQWFRRDGRYDRGPEANARWAEEIGQVSDALAVFNPAGDVLELAAGTGWWTERLAQYAAALTAVDAAPEVLAVNRAKLGDVPVRYMQADLFDWQPDRQYDVVFFSFWLSHVPLERFDDFWSMVRTCLKPGGRVFFLDSRYEKTSTATDHHLEGEDATTTRRRLNDGREFRIVKVFYRPDDLAARLKDLGWDVAVETTPNYFLYGMGTVTR
;
A
#
# COMPACT_ATOMS: atom_id res chain seq x y z
N MET A 1 28.00 9.75 4.93
CA MET A 1 26.85 10.28 4.18
C MET A 1 25.60 9.72 4.86
N ASN A 2 24.74 10.58 5.41
CA ASN A 2 23.43 10.12 5.88
C ASN A 2 22.64 9.81 4.60
N GLU A 3 22.46 8.54 4.28
CA GLU A 3 21.47 8.15 3.27
C GLU A 3 20.11 8.70 3.71
N ASN A 4 19.41 9.32 2.77
CA ASN A 4 18.05 9.75 3.00
C ASN A 4 17.21 8.50 3.30
N ILE A 5 16.34 8.56 4.31
CA ILE A 5 15.50 7.40 4.71
C ILE A 5 14.61 6.91 3.55
N GLU A 6 14.23 7.79 2.65
CA GLU A 6 13.46 7.45 1.46
C GLU A 6 14.27 6.56 0.48
N ASP A 7 15.56 6.89 0.26
CA ASP A 7 16.46 6.07 -0.56
C ASP A 7 16.71 4.70 0.07
N GLU A 8 16.87 4.66 1.40
CA GLU A 8 17.02 3.41 2.15
C GLU A 8 15.74 2.55 2.05
N GLN A 9 14.56 3.17 2.10
CA GLN A 9 13.27 2.52 1.92
C GLN A 9 13.12 1.91 0.52
N VAL A 10 13.47 2.64 -0.54
CA VAL A 10 13.46 2.11 -1.91
C VAL A 10 14.44 0.93 -2.02
N SER A 11 15.65 1.06 -1.47
CA SER A 11 16.66 -0.01 -1.43
C SER A 11 16.15 -1.25 -0.70
N TYR A 12 15.42 -1.07 0.40
CA TYR A 12 14.78 -2.16 1.13
C TYR A 12 13.77 -2.92 0.27
N TYR A 13 12.84 -2.21 -0.40
CA TYR A 13 11.81 -2.86 -1.21
C TYR A 13 12.39 -3.54 -2.46
N ARG A 14 13.41 -2.98 -3.07
CA ARG A 14 14.18 -3.63 -4.13
C ARG A 14 14.77 -4.96 -3.66
N ALA A 15 15.47 -4.93 -2.54
CA ALA A 15 16.10 -6.12 -1.95
C ALA A 15 15.08 -7.17 -1.47
N ARG A 16 13.89 -6.73 -1.04
CA ARG A 16 12.82 -7.57 -0.52
C ARG A 16 11.94 -8.22 -1.59
N ALA A 17 12.06 -7.85 -2.85
CA ALA A 17 11.11 -8.22 -3.91
C ALA A 17 10.74 -9.72 -3.92
N ASN A 18 11.72 -10.62 -3.76
CA ASN A 18 11.50 -12.06 -3.75
C ASN A 18 10.94 -12.62 -2.42
N GLU A 19 10.99 -11.83 -1.34
CA GLU A 19 10.49 -12.23 -0.02
C GLU A 19 9.12 -11.61 0.32
N TYR A 20 8.70 -10.59 -0.44
CA TYR A 20 7.57 -9.74 -0.08
C TYR A 20 6.28 -10.52 0.15
N ASP A 21 5.98 -11.47 -0.74
CA ASP A 21 4.76 -12.27 -0.69
C ASP A 21 4.69 -13.21 0.52
N GLN A 22 5.82 -13.53 1.18
CA GLN A 22 5.83 -14.32 2.41
C GLN A 22 4.96 -13.68 3.50
N TRP A 23 4.91 -12.35 3.53
CA TRP A 23 4.07 -11.61 4.46
C TRP A 23 2.58 -11.87 4.24
N PHE A 24 2.12 -11.81 2.99
CA PHE A 24 0.72 -12.10 2.65
C PHE A 24 0.34 -13.55 2.91
N ARG A 25 1.24 -14.48 2.58
CA ARG A 25 1.02 -15.93 2.73
C ARG A 25 1.24 -16.42 4.16
N ARG A 26 1.79 -15.56 5.03
CA ARG A 26 2.20 -15.93 6.40
C ARG A 26 3.24 -17.04 6.41
N ASP A 27 4.19 -17.01 5.44
CA ASP A 27 5.25 -18.00 5.30
C ASP A 27 6.47 -17.65 6.15
N GLY A 28 7.22 -18.69 6.59
CA GLY A 28 8.50 -18.54 7.26
C GLY A 28 8.40 -17.72 8.55
N ARG A 29 9.17 -16.64 8.64
CA ARG A 29 9.19 -15.77 9.82
C ARG A 29 7.92 -14.93 10.03
N TYR A 30 6.98 -14.96 9.08
CA TYR A 30 5.67 -14.33 9.22
C TYR A 30 4.61 -15.31 9.73
N ASP A 31 4.92 -16.60 9.84
CA ASP A 31 4.03 -17.60 10.45
C ASP A 31 3.85 -17.29 11.95
N ARG A 32 2.61 -17.09 12.35
CA ARG A 32 2.18 -16.79 13.72
C ARG A 32 1.31 -17.89 14.32
N GLY A 33 1.31 -19.06 13.67
CA GLY A 33 0.51 -20.20 14.03
C GLY A 33 -0.90 -20.16 13.42
N PRO A 34 -1.59 -21.30 13.45
CA PRO A 34 -2.81 -21.52 12.65
C PRO A 34 -3.92 -20.52 12.95
N GLU A 35 -4.12 -20.16 14.21
CA GLU A 35 -5.19 -19.22 14.58
C GLU A 35 -4.93 -17.81 14.09
N ALA A 36 -3.70 -17.29 14.27
CA ALA A 36 -3.34 -15.94 13.82
C ALA A 36 -3.30 -15.86 12.30
N ASN A 37 -2.83 -16.91 11.64
CA ASN A 37 -2.81 -16.99 10.17
C ASN A 37 -4.22 -17.08 9.60
N ALA A 38 -5.15 -17.80 10.25
CA ALA A 38 -6.56 -17.86 9.84
C ALA A 38 -7.24 -16.48 9.98
N ARG A 39 -7.04 -15.77 11.10
CA ARG A 39 -7.56 -14.39 11.28
C ARG A 39 -7.01 -13.44 10.21
N TRP A 40 -5.71 -13.55 9.91
CA TRP A 40 -5.09 -12.77 8.85
C TRP A 40 -5.76 -12.99 7.49
N ALA A 41 -5.96 -14.26 7.10
CA ALA A 41 -6.59 -14.61 5.84
C ALA A 41 -8.05 -14.13 5.78
N GLU A 42 -8.80 -14.26 6.88
CA GLU A 42 -10.17 -13.76 7.00
C GLU A 42 -10.21 -12.23 6.81
N GLU A 43 -9.32 -11.47 7.47
CA GLU A 43 -9.31 -10.01 7.37
C GLU A 43 -8.85 -9.51 5.99
N ILE A 44 -7.93 -10.21 5.31
CA ILE A 44 -7.62 -9.96 3.89
C ILE A 44 -8.86 -10.22 3.02
N GLY A 45 -9.65 -11.25 3.35
CA GLY A 45 -10.94 -11.51 2.71
C GLY A 45 -11.91 -10.33 2.88
N GLN A 46 -12.09 -9.83 4.10
CA GLN A 46 -12.95 -8.68 4.39
C GLN A 46 -12.58 -7.44 3.57
N VAL A 47 -11.28 -7.13 3.46
CA VAL A 47 -10.82 -6.00 2.63
C VAL A 47 -11.06 -6.29 1.13
N SER A 48 -10.88 -7.53 0.69
CA SER A 48 -11.16 -7.92 -0.70
C SER A 48 -12.65 -7.77 -1.03
N ASP A 49 -13.54 -8.11 -0.10
CA ASP A 49 -14.99 -7.93 -0.23
C ASP A 49 -15.36 -6.44 -0.27
N ALA A 50 -14.74 -5.61 0.58
CA ALA A 50 -14.92 -4.16 0.54
C ALA A 50 -14.46 -3.57 -0.80
N LEU A 51 -13.33 -4.02 -1.35
CA LEU A 51 -12.86 -3.63 -2.68
C LEU A 51 -13.84 -4.07 -3.79
N ALA A 52 -14.42 -5.27 -3.68
CA ALA A 52 -15.42 -5.76 -4.62
C ALA A 52 -16.70 -4.89 -4.60
N VAL A 53 -17.18 -4.53 -3.40
CA VAL A 53 -18.31 -3.61 -3.23
C VAL A 53 -17.98 -2.21 -3.77
N PHE A 54 -16.78 -1.71 -3.53
CA PHE A 54 -16.30 -0.45 -4.09
C PHE A 54 -16.27 -0.48 -5.63
N ASN A 55 -16.03 -1.66 -6.23
CA ASN A 55 -16.01 -1.87 -7.67
C ASN A 55 -15.06 -0.89 -8.40
N PRO A 56 -13.74 -1.13 -8.42
CA PRO A 56 -12.75 -0.27 -9.06
C PRO A 56 -12.77 -0.41 -10.59
N ALA A 57 -13.87 0.01 -11.22
CA ALA A 57 -14.08 -0.08 -12.67
C ALA A 57 -13.52 1.14 -13.42
N GLY A 58 -13.31 1.00 -14.74
CA GLY A 58 -12.77 2.04 -15.61
C GLY A 58 -11.25 2.05 -15.71
N ASP A 59 -10.65 3.22 -15.89
CA ASP A 59 -9.21 3.41 -15.87
C ASP A 59 -8.73 3.42 -14.41
N VAL A 60 -7.96 2.43 -14.00
CA VAL A 60 -7.47 2.26 -12.63
C VAL A 60 -5.98 2.51 -12.57
N LEU A 61 -5.55 3.30 -11.59
CA LEU A 61 -4.16 3.52 -11.23
C LEU A 61 -3.87 2.85 -9.90
N GLU A 62 -2.90 1.95 -9.88
CA GLU A 62 -2.33 1.37 -8.66
C GLU A 62 -0.99 2.02 -8.37
N LEU A 63 -0.90 2.72 -7.23
CA LEU A 63 0.32 3.33 -6.73
C LEU A 63 1.02 2.39 -5.74
N ALA A 64 2.36 2.34 -5.79
CA ALA A 64 3.18 1.41 -5.01
C ALA A 64 2.71 -0.05 -5.19
N ALA A 65 2.60 -0.48 -6.45
CA ALA A 65 1.95 -1.74 -6.84
C ALA A 65 2.65 -3.01 -6.31
N GLY A 66 3.91 -2.89 -5.90
CA GLY A 66 4.67 -3.99 -5.32
C GLY A 66 4.69 -5.23 -6.23
N THR A 67 4.64 -6.39 -5.61
CA THR A 67 4.73 -7.70 -6.28
C THR A 67 3.43 -8.19 -6.92
N GLY A 68 2.38 -7.35 -6.97
CA GLY A 68 1.16 -7.64 -7.72
C GLY A 68 0.07 -8.39 -6.97
N TRP A 69 0.11 -8.46 -5.65
CA TRP A 69 -0.93 -9.08 -4.84
C TRP A 69 -2.31 -8.44 -5.05
N TRP A 70 -2.36 -7.11 -5.12
CA TRP A 70 -3.59 -6.36 -5.39
C TRP A 70 -3.78 -6.08 -6.87
N THR A 71 -2.71 -5.96 -7.67
CA THR A 71 -2.79 -5.83 -9.13
C THR A 71 -3.65 -6.93 -9.76
N GLU A 72 -3.46 -8.20 -9.33
CA GLU A 72 -4.24 -9.35 -9.78
C GLU A 72 -5.75 -9.20 -9.48
N ARG A 73 -6.11 -8.63 -8.34
CA ARG A 73 -7.50 -8.36 -7.95
C ARG A 73 -8.10 -7.19 -8.73
N LEU A 74 -7.35 -6.10 -8.84
CA LEU A 74 -7.79 -4.92 -9.59
C LEU A 74 -8.04 -5.23 -11.07
N ALA A 75 -7.20 -6.09 -11.67
CA ALA A 75 -7.34 -6.52 -13.06
C ALA A 75 -8.68 -7.23 -13.36
N GLN A 76 -9.40 -7.72 -12.36
CA GLN A 76 -10.71 -8.34 -12.52
C GLN A 76 -11.83 -7.31 -12.73
N TYR A 77 -11.61 -6.05 -12.37
CA TYR A 77 -12.59 -4.96 -12.42
C TYR A 77 -12.23 -3.88 -13.42
N ALA A 78 -10.93 -3.58 -13.57
CA ALA A 78 -10.43 -2.49 -14.37
C ALA A 78 -10.64 -2.72 -15.87
N ALA A 79 -11.11 -1.71 -16.59
CA ALA A 79 -11.10 -1.70 -18.06
C ALA A 79 -9.67 -1.47 -18.59
N ALA A 80 -8.88 -0.66 -17.88
CA ALA A 80 -7.46 -0.49 -18.08
C ALA A 80 -6.75 -0.30 -16.73
N LEU A 81 -5.62 -0.96 -16.53
CA LEU A 81 -4.87 -0.93 -15.28
C LEU A 81 -3.45 -0.40 -15.52
N THR A 82 -3.07 0.61 -14.74
CA THR A 82 -1.70 1.12 -14.68
C THR A 82 -1.13 0.85 -13.29
N ALA A 83 0.02 0.21 -13.21
CA ALA A 83 0.73 -0.12 -11.97
C ALA A 83 2.05 0.65 -11.90
N VAL A 84 2.24 1.44 -10.83
CA VAL A 84 3.42 2.29 -10.61
C VAL A 84 4.14 1.83 -9.36
N ASP A 85 5.47 1.68 -9.45
CA ASP A 85 6.34 1.40 -8.30
C ASP A 85 7.75 1.94 -8.57
N ALA A 86 8.47 2.33 -7.52
CA ALA A 86 9.84 2.81 -7.62
C ALA A 86 10.87 1.68 -7.87
N ALA A 87 10.55 0.45 -7.43
CA ALA A 87 11.44 -0.69 -7.47
C ALA A 87 11.19 -1.56 -8.71
N PRO A 88 12.07 -1.56 -9.72
CA PRO A 88 11.88 -2.35 -10.92
C PRO A 88 11.88 -3.87 -10.64
N GLU A 89 12.52 -4.31 -9.56
CA GLU A 89 12.55 -5.71 -9.15
C GLU A 89 11.15 -6.20 -8.71
N VAL A 90 10.39 -5.39 -7.98
CA VAL A 90 9.02 -5.76 -7.60
C VAL A 90 8.08 -5.71 -8.79
N LEU A 91 8.25 -4.74 -9.71
CA LEU A 91 7.47 -4.70 -10.96
C LEU A 91 7.76 -5.91 -11.86
N ALA A 92 8.98 -6.43 -11.86
CA ALA A 92 9.31 -7.65 -12.59
C ALA A 92 8.58 -8.87 -12.02
N VAL A 93 8.51 -9.00 -10.68
CA VAL A 93 7.72 -10.04 -10.00
C VAL A 93 6.23 -9.88 -10.29
N ASN A 94 5.71 -8.66 -10.22
CA ASN A 94 4.31 -8.34 -10.53
C ASN A 94 3.96 -8.77 -11.96
N ARG A 95 4.76 -8.36 -12.93
CA ARG A 95 4.57 -8.71 -14.35
C ARG A 95 4.61 -10.23 -14.58
N ALA A 96 5.56 -10.93 -13.95
CA ALA A 96 5.64 -12.38 -14.04
C ALA A 96 4.40 -13.09 -13.45
N LYS A 97 3.84 -12.55 -12.36
CA LYS A 97 2.63 -13.05 -11.70
C LYS A 97 1.39 -12.86 -12.57
N LEU A 98 1.26 -11.70 -13.20
CA LEU A 98 0.09 -11.36 -14.03
C LEU A 98 0.13 -12.01 -15.42
N GLY A 99 1.30 -12.43 -15.92
CA GLY A 99 1.46 -13.07 -17.23
C GLY A 99 0.92 -12.21 -18.37
N ASP A 100 -0.08 -12.72 -19.11
CA ASP A 100 -0.67 -12.06 -20.28
C ASP A 100 -1.77 -11.03 -19.92
N VAL A 101 -2.07 -10.82 -18.65
CA VAL A 101 -3.03 -9.77 -18.24
C VAL A 101 -2.50 -8.41 -18.63
N PRO A 102 -3.27 -7.59 -19.39
CA PRO A 102 -2.78 -6.30 -19.89
C PRO A 102 -2.70 -5.27 -18.75
N VAL A 103 -1.49 -5.05 -18.26
CA VAL A 103 -1.18 -4.01 -17.25
C VAL A 103 -0.10 -3.09 -17.82
N ARG A 104 -0.33 -1.77 -17.72
CA ARG A 104 0.68 -0.76 -18.01
C ARG A 104 1.57 -0.57 -16.80
N TYR A 105 2.82 -1.03 -16.87
CA TYR A 105 3.79 -0.87 -15.81
C TYR A 105 4.62 0.40 -15.98
N MET A 106 4.78 1.17 -14.92
CA MET A 106 5.59 2.38 -14.87
C MET A 106 6.53 2.34 -13.66
N GLN A 107 7.83 2.51 -13.92
CA GLN A 107 8.79 2.71 -12.83
C GLN A 107 8.85 4.21 -12.51
N ALA A 108 8.47 4.58 -11.30
CA ALA A 108 8.55 5.97 -10.83
C ALA A 108 8.59 6.04 -9.30
N ASP A 109 9.33 7.00 -8.77
CA ASP A 109 9.27 7.40 -7.37
C ASP A 109 8.04 8.30 -7.18
N LEU A 110 7.11 7.90 -6.32
CA LEU A 110 5.85 8.62 -6.11
C LEU A 110 6.04 10.00 -5.47
N PHE A 111 7.19 10.27 -4.88
CA PHE A 111 7.50 11.57 -4.30
C PHE A 111 7.89 12.64 -5.34
N ASP A 112 8.39 12.19 -6.51
CA ASP A 112 8.81 13.07 -7.61
C ASP A 112 7.99 12.86 -8.89
N TRP A 113 7.09 11.85 -8.87
CA TRP A 113 6.29 11.50 -10.03
C TRP A 113 5.10 12.44 -10.24
N GLN A 114 4.80 12.71 -11.51
CA GLN A 114 3.60 13.40 -11.93
C GLN A 114 2.78 12.50 -12.87
N PRO A 115 1.46 12.43 -12.72
CA PRO A 115 0.61 11.61 -13.58
C PRO A 115 0.60 12.17 -15.01
N ASP A 116 0.70 11.27 -15.99
CA ASP A 116 0.61 11.62 -17.42
C ASP A 116 -0.85 11.70 -17.91
N ARG A 117 -1.79 11.22 -17.12
CA ARG A 117 -3.24 11.25 -17.38
C ARG A 117 -4.02 11.12 -16.08
N GLN A 118 -5.33 11.30 -16.18
CA GLN A 118 -6.26 11.09 -15.06
C GLN A 118 -6.97 9.73 -15.17
N TYR A 119 -7.40 9.23 -14.02
CA TYR A 119 -7.97 7.90 -13.83
C TYR A 119 -9.34 7.98 -13.14
N ASP A 120 -10.19 6.96 -13.36
CA ASP A 120 -11.49 6.84 -12.69
C ASP A 120 -11.31 6.41 -11.24
N VAL A 121 -10.27 5.60 -10.96
CA VAL A 121 -9.93 5.10 -9.64
C VAL A 121 -8.43 5.21 -9.40
N VAL A 122 -8.05 5.66 -8.21
CA VAL A 122 -6.71 5.51 -7.64
C VAL A 122 -6.77 4.51 -6.49
N PHE A 123 -5.91 3.52 -6.55
CA PHE A 123 -5.74 2.51 -5.51
C PHE A 123 -4.30 2.51 -5.01
N PHE A 124 -4.10 2.32 -3.70
CA PHE A 124 -2.79 2.00 -3.12
C PHE A 124 -2.93 1.16 -1.86
N SER A 125 -1.98 0.28 -1.64
CA SER A 125 -1.97 -0.60 -0.47
C SER A 125 -0.62 -0.59 0.22
N PHE A 126 -0.63 -0.52 1.56
CA PHE A 126 0.57 -0.55 2.42
C PHE A 126 1.64 0.46 2.01
N TRP A 127 1.18 1.60 1.49
CA TRP A 127 2.03 2.70 1.07
C TRP A 127 1.89 3.94 1.97
N LEU A 128 0.67 4.28 2.39
CA LEU A 128 0.43 5.50 3.18
C LEU A 128 1.28 5.53 4.46
N SER A 129 1.44 4.38 5.11
CA SER A 129 2.31 4.24 6.27
C SER A 129 3.81 4.43 5.98
N HIS A 130 4.20 4.47 4.71
CA HIS A 130 5.56 4.69 4.24
C HIS A 130 5.78 6.10 3.69
N VAL A 131 4.76 6.95 3.77
CA VAL A 131 4.84 8.38 3.44
C VAL A 131 5.27 9.15 4.69
N PRO A 132 6.40 9.88 4.67
CA PRO A 132 6.78 10.78 5.76
C PRO A 132 5.65 11.74 6.12
N LEU A 133 5.48 12.06 7.41
CA LEU A 133 4.38 12.92 7.87
C LEU A 133 4.40 14.30 7.22
N GLU A 134 5.59 14.82 6.93
CA GLU A 134 5.82 16.10 6.25
C GLU A 134 5.45 16.07 4.76
N ARG A 135 5.39 14.88 4.15
CA ARG A 135 4.99 14.69 2.73
C ARG A 135 3.54 14.24 2.56
N PHE A 136 2.81 14.07 3.65
CA PHE A 136 1.43 13.56 3.62
C PHE A 136 0.50 14.40 2.74
N ASP A 137 0.53 15.71 2.93
CA ASP A 137 -0.37 16.64 2.22
C ASP A 137 -0.02 16.71 0.72
N ASP A 138 1.28 16.71 0.39
CA ASP A 138 1.78 16.67 -0.99
C ASP A 138 1.38 15.36 -1.68
N PHE A 139 1.50 14.21 -0.98
CA PHE A 139 1.06 12.93 -1.50
C PHE A 139 -0.44 12.94 -1.84
N TRP A 140 -1.29 13.41 -0.94
CA TRP A 140 -2.72 13.48 -1.19
C TRP A 140 -3.10 14.52 -2.26
N SER A 141 -2.31 15.59 -2.39
CA SER A 141 -2.42 16.53 -3.52
C SER A 141 -2.09 15.84 -4.85
N MET A 142 -1.03 15.04 -4.90
CA MET A 142 -0.69 14.24 -6.09
C MET A 142 -1.79 13.23 -6.42
N VAL A 143 -2.33 12.49 -5.45
CA VAL A 143 -3.46 11.56 -5.64
C VAL A 143 -4.67 12.29 -6.26
N ARG A 144 -4.95 13.52 -5.80
CA ARG A 144 -6.02 14.36 -6.39
C ARG A 144 -5.79 14.66 -7.87
N THR A 145 -4.55 14.96 -8.26
CA THR A 145 -4.22 15.25 -9.67
C THR A 145 -4.35 14.03 -10.57
N CYS A 146 -4.23 12.81 -9.99
CA CYS A 146 -4.44 11.56 -10.71
C CYS A 146 -5.91 11.29 -11.05
N LEU A 147 -6.88 11.92 -10.37
CA LEU A 147 -8.29 11.59 -10.52
C LEU A 147 -8.99 12.46 -11.58
N LYS A 148 -9.82 11.83 -12.40
CA LYS A 148 -10.84 12.50 -13.22
C LYS A 148 -11.86 13.20 -12.32
N PRO A 149 -12.60 14.19 -12.82
CA PRO A 149 -13.76 14.72 -12.11
C PRO A 149 -14.74 13.61 -11.72
N GLY A 150 -15.03 13.47 -10.42
CA GLY A 150 -15.86 12.39 -9.87
C GLY A 150 -15.12 11.04 -9.69
N GLY A 151 -13.81 11.03 -9.92
CA GLY A 151 -12.97 9.86 -9.64
C GLY A 151 -12.91 9.53 -8.15
N ARG A 152 -12.57 8.29 -7.84
CA ARG A 152 -12.63 7.72 -6.49
C ARG A 152 -11.28 7.16 -6.07
N VAL A 153 -11.06 7.12 -4.77
CA VAL A 153 -9.88 6.48 -4.16
C VAL A 153 -10.28 5.30 -3.30
N PHE A 154 -9.47 4.26 -3.32
CA PHE A 154 -9.49 3.17 -2.33
C PHE A 154 -8.06 2.95 -1.85
N PHE A 155 -7.86 2.89 -0.55
CA PHE A 155 -6.57 2.57 0.02
C PHE A 155 -6.68 1.59 1.18
N LEU A 156 -5.57 0.92 1.47
CA LEU A 156 -5.42 -0.09 2.50
C LEU A 156 -4.07 0.08 3.18
N ASP A 157 -4.01 -0.02 4.51
CA ASP A 157 -2.76 -0.06 5.25
C ASP A 157 -2.85 -0.92 6.52
N SER A 158 -1.71 -1.09 7.18
CA SER A 158 -1.60 -1.87 8.41
C SER A 158 -2.02 -1.05 9.62
N ARG A 159 -2.72 -1.70 10.55
CA ARG A 159 -2.87 -1.20 11.93
C ARG A 159 -1.64 -1.56 12.76
N TYR A 160 -1.52 -0.88 13.91
CA TYR A 160 -0.51 -1.23 14.91
C TYR A 160 -0.87 -2.56 15.56
N GLU A 161 -0.26 -3.65 15.07
CA GLU A 161 -0.50 -5.01 15.56
C GLU A 161 0.79 -5.84 15.47
N LYS A 162 1.24 -6.36 16.61
CA LYS A 162 2.51 -7.09 16.71
C LYS A 162 2.55 -8.34 15.84
N THR A 163 1.43 -9.04 15.72
CA THR A 163 1.36 -10.30 14.96
C THR A 163 1.30 -10.08 13.45
N SER A 164 1.16 -8.82 12.98
CA SER A 164 1.22 -8.48 11.56
C SER A 164 2.65 -8.52 11.00
N THR A 165 3.68 -8.37 11.85
CA THR A 165 5.08 -8.29 11.44
C THR A 165 5.79 -9.65 11.52
N ALA A 166 7.04 -9.74 11.02
CA ALA A 166 7.86 -10.93 11.20
C ALA A 166 8.17 -11.20 12.70
N THR A 167 8.40 -12.45 13.06
CA THR A 167 8.63 -12.88 14.45
C THR A 167 9.89 -12.27 15.07
N ASP A 168 10.86 -11.95 14.22
CA ASP A 168 12.16 -11.39 14.56
C ASP A 168 12.22 -9.85 14.37
N HIS A 169 11.08 -9.21 14.01
CA HIS A 169 11.01 -7.76 13.96
C HIS A 169 10.60 -7.18 15.31
N HIS A 170 11.33 -6.15 15.72
CA HIS A 170 10.89 -5.30 16.82
C HIS A 170 9.79 -4.36 16.28
N LEU A 171 8.66 -4.29 16.99
CA LEU A 171 7.64 -3.30 16.73
C LEU A 171 7.92 -2.10 17.65
N GLU A 172 8.28 -0.97 17.06
CA GLU A 172 8.49 0.29 17.76
C GLU A 172 7.19 0.77 18.41
N GLY A 173 7.25 1.81 19.24
CA GLY A 173 6.03 2.41 19.80
C GLY A 173 5.03 2.86 18.72
N GLU A 174 3.74 2.90 19.06
CA GLU A 174 2.68 3.25 18.11
C GLU A 174 2.88 4.63 17.45
N ASP A 175 3.49 5.57 18.17
CA ASP A 175 3.76 6.93 17.69
C ASP A 175 5.12 7.05 16.94
N ALA A 176 5.86 5.94 16.79
CA ALA A 176 7.10 5.96 16.02
C ALA A 176 6.81 6.18 14.53
N THR A 177 7.63 7.02 13.90
CA THR A 177 7.50 7.33 12.46
C THR A 177 8.48 6.53 11.59
N THR A 178 9.36 5.75 12.20
CA THR A 178 10.35 4.91 11.53
C THR A 178 10.48 3.58 12.23
N THR A 179 10.93 2.58 11.50
CA THR A 179 11.20 1.25 12.04
C THR A 179 12.39 0.60 11.31
N ARG A 180 13.01 -0.38 11.96
CA ARG A 180 14.01 -1.24 11.33
C ARG A 180 13.34 -2.49 10.76
N ARG A 181 13.75 -2.87 9.56
CA ARG A 181 13.32 -4.10 8.89
C ARG A 181 14.53 -4.93 8.52
N ARG A 182 14.42 -6.23 8.75
CA ARG A 182 15.45 -7.20 8.43
C ARG A 182 14.98 -8.12 7.31
N LEU A 183 15.85 -8.43 6.37
CA LEU A 183 15.63 -9.41 5.31
C LEU A 183 16.01 -10.83 5.78
N ASN A 184 15.63 -11.84 5.00
CA ASN A 184 15.98 -13.25 5.27
C ASN A 184 17.49 -13.48 5.26
N ASP A 185 18.25 -12.69 4.49
CA ASP A 185 19.72 -12.76 4.45
C ASP A 185 20.42 -11.99 5.59
N GLY A 186 19.65 -11.37 6.48
CA GLY A 186 20.13 -10.65 7.65
C GLY A 186 20.42 -9.17 7.44
N ARG A 187 20.37 -8.63 6.23
CA ARG A 187 20.50 -7.17 5.99
C ARG A 187 19.39 -6.42 6.70
N GLU A 188 19.73 -5.26 7.24
CA GLU A 188 18.79 -4.39 7.96
C GLU A 188 18.68 -3.04 7.25
N PHE A 189 17.48 -2.48 7.29
CA PHE A 189 17.14 -1.19 6.68
C PHE A 189 16.23 -0.41 7.61
N ARG A 190 16.36 0.90 7.60
CA ARG A 190 15.39 1.82 8.20
C ARG A 190 14.38 2.22 7.14
N ILE A 191 13.13 2.21 7.53
CA ILE A 191 12.04 2.66 6.68
C ILE A 191 11.11 3.57 7.46
N VAL A 192 10.40 4.43 6.76
CA VAL A 192 9.25 5.15 7.32
C VAL A 192 8.17 4.14 7.67
N LYS A 193 7.57 4.27 8.85
CA LYS A 193 6.41 3.48 9.25
C LYS A 193 5.56 4.28 10.22
N VAL A 194 4.46 4.79 9.72
CA VAL A 194 3.46 5.55 10.47
C VAL A 194 2.20 4.70 10.62
N PHE A 195 1.67 4.61 11.82
CA PHE A 195 0.37 3.97 12.05
C PHE A 195 -0.69 5.05 12.23
N TYR A 196 -1.76 4.97 11.46
CA TYR A 196 -2.85 5.93 11.51
C TYR A 196 -4.01 5.42 12.35
N ARG A 197 -4.58 6.30 13.17
CA ARG A 197 -5.87 6.06 13.82
C ARG A 197 -6.98 6.46 12.83
N PRO A 198 -8.01 5.63 12.67
CA PRO A 198 -9.05 5.86 11.65
C PRO A 198 -9.68 7.25 11.71
N ASP A 199 -10.07 7.68 12.91
CA ASP A 199 -10.76 8.97 13.10
C ASP A 199 -9.84 10.16 12.80
N ASP A 200 -8.57 10.10 13.23
CA ASP A 200 -7.57 11.15 12.99
C ASP A 200 -7.25 11.24 11.49
N LEU A 201 -7.11 10.08 10.81
CA LEU A 201 -6.90 10.05 9.36
C LEU A 201 -8.08 10.61 8.60
N ALA A 202 -9.31 10.21 8.95
CA ALA A 202 -10.53 10.72 8.33
C ALA A 202 -10.66 12.25 8.51
N ALA A 203 -10.38 12.77 9.71
CA ALA A 203 -10.40 14.20 9.98
C ALA A 203 -9.35 14.94 9.15
N ARG A 204 -8.10 14.46 9.10
CA ARG A 204 -7.04 15.07 8.30
C ARG A 204 -7.37 15.07 6.80
N LEU A 205 -7.92 13.98 6.28
CA LEU A 205 -8.36 13.90 4.89
C LEU A 205 -9.50 14.90 4.58
N LYS A 206 -10.44 15.05 5.50
CA LYS A 206 -11.51 16.03 5.38
C LYS A 206 -10.98 17.46 5.30
N ASP A 207 -9.98 17.81 6.13
CA ASP A 207 -9.33 19.13 6.10
C ASP A 207 -8.61 19.39 4.77
N LEU A 208 -8.11 18.33 4.12
CA LEU A 208 -7.54 18.38 2.78
C LEU A 208 -8.59 18.36 1.64
N GLY A 209 -9.88 18.38 1.98
CA GLY A 209 -10.98 18.39 1.01
C GLY A 209 -11.26 17.02 0.39
N TRP A 210 -11.14 15.96 1.17
CA TRP A 210 -11.56 14.61 0.80
C TRP A 210 -12.79 14.19 1.60
N ASP A 211 -13.71 13.51 0.94
CA ASP A 211 -14.83 12.81 1.57
C ASP A 211 -14.52 11.29 1.52
N VAL A 212 -13.89 10.81 2.57
CA VAL A 212 -13.39 9.44 2.69
C VAL A 212 -13.91 8.80 3.97
N ALA A 213 -14.59 7.68 3.83
CA ALA A 213 -14.87 6.79 4.95
C ALA A 213 -13.63 5.94 5.24
N VAL A 214 -13.17 5.93 6.50
CA VAL A 214 -12.05 5.11 6.96
C VAL A 214 -12.57 4.05 7.90
N GLU A 215 -12.34 2.80 7.57
CA GLU A 215 -12.81 1.63 8.30
C GLU A 215 -11.63 0.75 8.73
N THR A 216 -11.90 -0.18 9.65
CA THR A 216 -10.88 -1.14 10.12
C THR A 216 -11.42 -2.56 10.13
N THR A 217 -10.52 -3.51 9.88
CA THR A 217 -10.76 -4.89 10.29
C THR A 217 -10.47 -5.07 11.79
N PRO A 218 -10.88 -6.16 12.42
CA PRO A 218 -10.71 -6.34 13.86
C PRO A 218 -9.30 -6.14 14.38
N ASN A 219 -8.26 -6.60 13.65
CA ASN A 219 -6.89 -6.63 14.14
C ASN A 219 -5.88 -5.92 13.22
N TYR A 220 -5.87 -6.20 11.90
CA TYR A 220 -4.68 -6.00 11.08
C TYR A 220 -4.73 -4.82 10.14
N PHE A 221 -5.90 -4.45 9.63
CA PHE A 221 -5.99 -3.52 8.52
C PHE A 221 -6.87 -2.32 8.81
N LEU A 222 -6.47 -1.22 8.22
CA LEU A 222 -7.26 -0.02 8.05
C LEU A 222 -7.42 0.19 6.54
N TYR A 223 -8.62 0.52 6.08
CA TYR A 223 -8.86 0.85 4.67
C TYR A 223 -9.81 2.04 4.55
N GLY A 224 -9.68 2.76 3.47
CA GLY A 224 -10.52 3.92 3.22
C GLY A 224 -10.96 4.00 1.77
N MET A 225 -12.16 4.55 1.57
CA MET A 225 -12.73 4.77 0.25
C MET A 225 -13.51 6.08 0.19
N GLY A 226 -13.42 6.77 -0.94
CA GLY A 226 -14.12 8.04 -1.07
C GLY A 226 -13.75 8.81 -2.33
N THR A 227 -13.97 10.13 -2.28
CA THR A 227 -13.78 11.04 -3.40
C THR A 227 -13.31 12.41 -2.91
N VAL A 228 -12.92 13.26 -3.85
CA VAL A 228 -12.63 14.68 -3.57
C VAL A 228 -13.92 15.42 -3.31
N THR A 229 -14.01 16.25 -2.27
CA THR A 229 -15.14 17.15 -2.04
C THR A 229 -15.21 18.19 -3.17
N ARG A 230 -16.41 18.51 -3.59
CA ARG A 230 -16.68 19.51 -4.65
C ARG A 230 -16.47 20.93 -4.15
#